data_1ddd37f8f8c292d4257bc15a5b00f15f
#
_entry.id   1ddd37f8f8c292d4257bc15a5b00f15f
#
_cell.length_a   1.000
_cell.length_b   1.000
_cell.length_c   1.000
_cell.angle_alpha   90.00
_cell.angle_beta   90.00
_cell.angle_gamma   90.00
#
_symmetry.space_group_name_H-M   'P 1'
#
loop_
_entity.id
_entity.type
_entity.pdbx_description
1 polymer ?
#
loop_
_entity_poly.entity_id
_entity_poly.type
_entity_poly.pdbx_seq_one_letter_code
_entity_poly.pdbx_strand_id
1 'polypeptide(L)'
;MYEDFHVTDRWTGEDLHCTWKGTVVAIATRHADAVDIRFNVNGRAMWIAMPNQAWVEQKKRTGKVITDGLAVQTAGHYLKGAIEQGLDSAREMYTMTVEEVLEHLNAVLAELQQTHWLPTLPVIG
;
A
#
# COMPACT_ATOMS: atom_id res chain seq x y z
N MET A 1 -9.27 5.63 3.95
CA MET A 1 -9.17 4.20 4.15
C MET A 1 -7.81 3.82 4.73
N TYR A 2 -6.82 3.48 3.90
CA TYR A 2 -5.51 3.09 4.42
C TYR A 2 -4.50 4.23 4.52
N GLU A 3 -4.92 5.44 4.26
CA GLU A 3 -4.07 6.61 4.52
C GLU A 3 -4.04 6.94 6.01
N ASP A 4 -5.00 6.41 6.78
CA ASP A 4 -5.09 6.61 8.22
C ASP A 4 -5.86 5.44 8.80
N PHE A 5 -5.20 4.55 9.52
CA PHE A 5 -5.85 3.36 10.04
C PHE A 5 -5.18 2.90 11.33
N HIS A 6 -5.89 2.05 12.05
CA HIS A 6 -5.39 1.41 13.26
C HIS A 6 -5.23 -0.08 13.03
N VAL A 7 -4.22 -0.65 13.66
CA VAL A 7 -3.98 -2.08 13.59
C VAL A 7 -3.36 -2.53 14.91
N THR A 8 -3.65 -3.75 15.33
CA THR A 8 -3.12 -4.29 16.57
C THR A 8 -1.84 -5.04 16.31
N ASP A 9 -0.79 -4.69 17.05
CA ASP A 9 0.48 -5.41 16.97
C ASP A 9 0.27 -6.84 17.48
N ARG A 10 0.68 -7.79 16.67
CA ARG A 10 0.47 -9.21 16.99
C ARG A 10 1.19 -9.65 18.25
N TRP A 11 2.36 -9.08 18.50
CA TRP A 11 3.23 -9.54 19.59
C TRP A 11 2.96 -8.83 20.89
N THR A 12 2.65 -7.55 20.84
CA THR A 12 2.46 -6.73 22.05
C THR A 12 1.01 -6.47 22.38
N GLY A 13 0.10 -6.65 21.42
CA GLY A 13 -1.29 -6.28 21.58
C GLY A 13 -1.53 -4.79 21.58
N GLU A 14 -0.52 -4.01 21.27
CA GLU A 14 -0.62 -2.56 21.25
C GLU A 14 -1.39 -2.09 20.02
N ASP A 15 -2.23 -1.05 20.22
CA ASP A 15 -2.92 -0.41 19.11
C ASP A 15 -1.96 0.54 18.41
N LEU A 16 -1.71 0.29 17.13
CA LEU A 16 -0.80 1.10 16.33
C LEU A 16 -1.61 1.98 15.39
N HIS A 17 -1.37 3.28 15.47
CA HIS A 17 -2.01 4.24 14.57
C HIS A 17 -1.06 4.52 13.42
N CYS A 18 -1.48 4.18 12.22
CA CYS A 18 -0.68 4.30 11.01
C CYS A 18 -1.25 5.42 10.14
N THR A 19 -0.42 6.40 9.82
CA THR A 19 -0.82 7.56 9.03
C THR A 19 0.14 7.76 7.86
N TRP A 20 -0.41 7.92 6.67
CA TRP A 20 0.41 8.23 5.49
C TRP A 20 1.02 9.62 5.64
N LYS A 21 2.31 9.75 5.33
CA LYS A 21 3.04 11.02 5.47
C LYS A 21 3.66 11.51 4.17
N GLY A 22 3.77 10.67 3.18
CA GLY A 22 4.32 11.15 1.92
C GLY A 22 4.63 10.02 0.96
N THR A 23 4.81 10.40 -0.29
CA THR A 23 5.15 9.50 -1.37
C THR A 23 6.38 10.07 -2.08
N VAL A 24 7.40 9.23 -2.27
CA VAL A 24 8.62 9.63 -2.95
C VAL A 24 8.83 8.69 -4.13
N VAL A 25 8.96 9.27 -5.31
CA VAL A 25 9.33 8.49 -6.49
C VAL A 25 10.85 8.51 -6.58
N ALA A 26 11.44 7.37 -6.27
CA ALA A 26 12.90 7.25 -6.28
C ALA A 26 13.36 6.79 -7.65
N ILE A 27 14.27 7.55 -8.25
CA ILE A 27 14.89 7.18 -9.50
C ILE A 27 16.27 6.63 -9.16
N ALA A 28 16.36 5.32 -9.16
CA ALA A 28 17.61 4.66 -8.81
C ALA A 28 18.53 4.66 -10.01
N THR A 29 19.80 4.94 -9.75
CA THR A 29 20.79 4.93 -10.82
C THR A 29 21.30 3.54 -11.14
N ARG A 30 21.14 2.59 -10.21
CA ARG A 30 21.69 1.24 -10.37
C ARG A 30 20.66 0.13 -10.20
N HIS A 31 19.47 0.47 -9.78
CA HIS A 31 18.41 -0.50 -9.54
C HIS A 31 17.15 -0.01 -10.21
N ALA A 32 16.14 -0.85 -10.24
CA ALA A 32 14.86 -0.45 -10.76
C ALA A 32 14.31 0.69 -9.93
N ASP A 33 13.61 1.60 -10.59
CA ASP A 33 12.94 2.69 -9.93
C ASP A 33 11.89 2.14 -8.97
N ALA A 34 11.62 2.87 -7.91
CA ALA A 34 10.65 2.47 -6.91
C ALA A 34 9.83 3.67 -6.48
N VAL A 35 8.63 3.38 -6.00
CA VAL A 35 7.78 4.36 -5.33
C VAL A 35 7.81 4.00 -3.86
N ASP A 36 8.26 4.93 -3.03
CA ASP A 36 8.38 4.72 -1.60
C ASP A 36 7.25 5.47 -0.90
N ILE A 37 6.44 4.74 -0.16
CA ILE A 37 5.32 5.29 0.59
C ILE A 37 5.72 5.33 2.06
N ARG A 38 5.65 6.52 2.65
CA ARG A 38 6.04 6.71 4.04
C ARG A 38 4.82 6.77 4.95
N PHE A 39 4.84 5.93 5.97
CA PHE A 39 3.85 5.96 7.04
C PHE A 39 4.50 6.35 8.35
N ASN A 40 3.71 6.94 9.23
CA ASN A 40 4.07 7.17 10.61
C ASN A 40 3.30 6.13 11.44
N VAL A 41 4.03 5.28 12.14
CA VAL A 41 3.43 4.23 12.97
C VAL A 41 3.76 4.55 14.42
N ASN A 42 2.82 5.14 15.14
CA ASN A 42 3.01 5.59 16.51
C ASN A 42 4.29 6.43 16.70
N GLY A 43 4.50 7.37 15.76
CA GLY A 43 5.64 8.28 15.83
C GLY A 43 6.90 7.79 15.13
N ARG A 44 6.90 6.57 14.63
CA ARG A 44 8.06 6.00 13.95
C ARG A 44 7.82 5.95 12.43
N ALA A 45 8.83 6.35 11.67
CA ALA A 45 8.74 6.32 10.22
C ALA A 45 8.84 4.88 9.72
N MET A 46 7.98 4.53 8.78
CA MET A 46 7.96 3.22 8.16
C MET A 46 7.80 3.41 6.66
N TRP A 47 8.67 2.81 5.88
CA TRP A 47 8.67 2.94 4.43
C TRP A 47 8.19 1.67 3.78
N ILE A 48 7.34 1.81 2.77
CA ILE A 48 6.91 0.70 1.92
C ILE A 48 7.41 0.98 0.52
N ALA A 49 8.34 0.19 0.04
CA ALA A 49 8.92 0.36 -1.28
C ALA A 49 8.16 -0.53 -2.28
N MET A 50 7.66 0.08 -3.35
CA MET A 50 6.90 -0.61 -4.37
C MET A 50 7.67 -0.51 -5.69
N PRO A 51 8.01 -1.63 -6.33
CA PRO A 51 8.81 -1.57 -7.56
C PRO A 51 8.00 -0.96 -8.69
N ASN A 52 8.65 -0.10 -9.45
CA ASN A 52 8.01 0.59 -10.57
C ASN A 52 7.50 -0.39 -11.62
N GLN A 53 8.09 -1.56 -11.68
CA GLN A 53 7.66 -2.62 -12.59
C GLN A 53 6.20 -3.01 -12.36
N ALA A 54 5.67 -2.82 -11.14
CA ALA A 54 4.28 -3.12 -10.86
C ALA A 54 3.34 -2.22 -11.67
N TRP A 55 3.73 -0.96 -11.88
CA TRP A 55 2.94 -0.04 -12.72
C TRP A 55 2.90 -0.51 -14.17
N VAL A 56 4.03 -0.97 -14.65
CA VAL A 56 4.15 -1.51 -16.02
C VAL A 56 3.27 -2.75 -16.17
N GLU A 57 3.34 -3.67 -15.21
CA GLU A 57 2.57 -4.91 -15.26
C GLU A 57 1.07 -4.65 -15.17
N GLN A 58 0.65 -3.73 -14.30
CA GLN A 58 -0.77 -3.40 -14.17
C GLN A 58 -1.31 -2.85 -15.48
N LYS A 59 -0.59 -1.93 -16.10
CA LYS A 59 -0.98 -1.36 -17.38
C LYS A 59 -1.08 -2.42 -18.45
N LYS A 60 -0.15 -3.34 -18.46
CA LYS A 60 -0.08 -4.41 -19.44
C LYS A 60 -1.24 -5.40 -19.27
N ARG A 61 -1.57 -5.76 -18.03
CA ARG A 61 -2.60 -6.76 -17.74
C ARG A 61 -4.03 -6.21 -17.82
N THR A 62 -4.24 -4.96 -17.42
CA THR A 62 -5.58 -4.40 -17.29
C THR A 62 -5.82 -3.15 -18.13
N GLY A 63 -4.77 -2.54 -18.66
CA GLY A 63 -4.87 -1.27 -19.37
C GLY A 63 -5.05 -0.08 -18.44
N LYS A 64 -5.07 -0.29 -17.13
CA LYS A 64 -5.31 0.77 -16.15
C LYS A 64 -4.04 1.17 -15.46
N VAL A 65 -4.03 2.40 -14.94
CA VAL A 65 -2.87 2.98 -14.27
C VAL A 65 -3.10 2.96 -12.77
N ILE A 66 -2.05 2.65 -12.01
CA ILE A 66 -2.10 2.80 -10.55
C ILE A 66 -1.95 4.28 -10.25
N THR A 67 -2.98 4.90 -9.71
CA THR A 67 -2.93 6.30 -9.34
C THR A 67 -2.16 6.46 -8.03
N ASP A 68 -1.75 7.69 -7.72
CA ASP A 68 -1.05 7.97 -6.45
C ASP A 68 -1.91 7.56 -5.25
N GLY A 69 -3.20 7.84 -5.31
CA GLY A 69 -4.10 7.44 -4.24
C GLY A 69 -4.18 5.93 -4.07
N LEU A 70 -4.25 5.19 -5.18
CA LEU A 70 -4.27 3.73 -5.11
C LEU A 70 -2.96 3.17 -4.58
N ALA A 71 -1.84 3.81 -4.91
CA ALA A 71 -0.54 3.38 -4.39
C ALA A 71 -0.51 3.49 -2.87
N VAL A 72 -1.02 4.59 -2.31
CA VAL A 72 -1.10 4.78 -0.86
C VAL A 72 -1.98 3.71 -0.22
N GLN A 73 -3.16 3.46 -0.80
CA GLN A 73 -4.08 2.46 -0.27
C GLN A 73 -3.46 1.06 -0.33
N THR A 74 -2.78 0.75 -1.42
CA THR A 74 -2.12 -0.55 -1.59
C THR A 74 -1.02 -0.75 -0.57
N ALA A 75 -0.19 0.26 -0.36
CA ALA A 75 0.90 0.21 0.61
C ALA A 75 0.35 0.07 2.04
N GLY A 76 -0.70 0.81 2.36
CA GLY A 76 -1.32 0.71 3.68
C GLY A 76 -1.96 -0.65 3.93
N HIS A 77 -2.62 -1.20 2.93
CA HIS A 77 -3.18 -2.54 3.01
C HIS A 77 -2.08 -3.58 3.30
N TYR A 78 -0.96 -3.44 2.61
CA TYR A 78 0.18 -4.32 2.83
C TYR A 78 0.72 -4.16 4.26
N LEU A 79 0.91 -2.92 4.70
CA LEU A 79 1.44 -2.63 6.03
C LEU A 79 0.55 -3.20 7.12
N LYS A 80 -0.76 -3.03 6.99
CA LYS A 80 -1.71 -3.57 7.95
C LYS A 80 -1.59 -5.09 8.04
N GLY A 81 -1.53 -5.76 6.90
CA GLY A 81 -1.37 -7.21 6.86
C GLY A 81 -0.05 -7.67 7.46
N ALA A 82 1.02 -6.93 7.19
CA ALA A 82 2.34 -7.26 7.72
C ALA A 82 2.34 -7.19 9.25
N ILE A 83 1.75 -6.15 9.81
CA ILE A 83 1.68 -6.00 11.26
C ILE A 83 0.81 -7.09 11.87
N GLU A 84 -0.34 -7.38 11.26
CA GLU A 84 -1.25 -8.41 11.76
C GLU A 84 -0.63 -9.79 11.72
N GLN A 85 0.24 -10.05 10.75
CA GLN A 85 0.94 -11.32 10.65
C GLN A 85 2.18 -11.41 11.53
N GLY A 86 2.52 -10.31 12.18
CA GLY A 86 3.67 -10.28 13.08
C GLY A 86 5.01 -10.24 12.38
N LEU A 87 5.08 -9.65 11.19
CA LEU A 87 6.36 -9.43 10.56
C LEU A 87 7.17 -8.45 11.41
N ASP A 88 8.48 -8.53 11.28
CA ASP A 88 9.41 -7.81 12.15
C ASP A 88 9.06 -6.32 12.29
N SER A 89 8.57 -5.94 13.46
CA SER A 89 8.14 -4.58 13.74
C SER A 89 9.32 -3.61 13.95
N ALA A 90 10.54 -4.13 14.10
CA ALA A 90 11.72 -3.27 14.21
C ALA A 90 12.18 -2.78 12.84
N ARG A 91 11.61 -3.30 11.79
CA ARG A 91 11.96 -2.94 10.43
C ARG A 91 11.50 -1.53 10.12
N GLU A 92 12.34 -0.76 9.44
CA GLU A 92 11.99 0.60 9.02
C GLU A 92 11.53 0.64 7.57
N MET A 93 11.74 -0.44 6.83
CA MET A 93 11.35 -0.51 5.41
C MET A 93 10.91 -1.92 5.06
N TYR A 94 9.83 -2.00 4.30
CA TYR A 94 9.39 -3.23 3.65
C TYR A 94 9.47 -3.02 2.15
N THR A 95 9.90 -4.06 1.44
CA THR A 95 9.95 -4.01 -0.03
C THR A 95 8.95 -5.02 -0.56
N MET A 96 7.99 -4.54 -1.35
CA MET A 96 7.00 -5.41 -1.97
C MET A 96 7.53 -5.93 -3.29
N THR A 97 7.16 -7.16 -3.61
CA THR A 97 7.41 -7.68 -4.96
C THR A 97 6.32 -7.16 -5.90
N VAL A 98 6.54 -7.31 -7.21
CA VAL A 98 5.54 -6.93 -8.19
C VAL A 98 4.21 -7.65 -7.93
N GLU A 99 4.27 -8.96 -7.68
CA GLU A 99 3.04 -9.73 -7.45
C GLU A 99 2.34 -9.32 -6.17
N GLU A 100 3.09 -8.98 -5.14
CA GLU A 100 2.49 -8.47 -3.90
C GLU A 100 1.77 -7.15 -4.14
N VAL A 101 2.37 -6.25 -4.92
CA VAL A 101 1.70 -5.00 -5.26
C VAL A 101 0.37 -5.25 -5.94
N LEU A 102 0.37 -6.13 -6.95
CA LEU A 102 -0.84 -6.41 -7.71
C LEU A 102 -1.90 -7.11 -6.86
N GLU A 103 -1.47 -8.02 -6.01
CA GLU A 103 -2.37 -8.74 -5.11
C GLU A 103 -3.06 -7.79 -4.14
N HIS A 104 -2.28 -6.94 -3.48
CA HIS A 104 -2.83 -5.98 -2.52
C HIS A 104 -3.66 -4.90 -3.22
N LEU A 105 -3.25 -4.50 -4.42
CA LEU A 105 -4.03 -3.55 -5.22
C LEU A 105 -5.41 -4.12 -5.53
N ASN A 106 -5.46 -5.38 -5.96
CA ASN A 106 -6.74 -6.02 -6.27
C ASN A 106 -7.63 -6.12 -5.04
N ALA A 107 -7.04 -6.41 -3.89
CA ALA A 107 -7.79 -6.45 -2.63
C ALA A 107 -8.39 -5.08 -2.30
N VAL A 108 -7.60 -4.03 -2.47
CA VAL A 108 -8.05 -2.65 -2.22
C VAL A 108 -9.19 -2.28 -3.16
N LEU A 109 -9.06 -2.61 -4.44
CA LEU A 109 -10.10 -2.31 -5.42
C LEU A 109 -11.40 -3.03 -5.08
N ALA A 110 -11.33 -4.27 -4.61
CA ALA A 110 -12.50 -5.01 -4.19
C ALA A 110 -13.15 -4.36 -2.96
N GLU A 111 -12.35 -3.90 -2.01
CA GLU A 111 -12.89 -3.22 -0.82
C GLU A 111 -13.57 -1.90 -1.18
N LEU A 112 -13.01 -1.15 -2.11
CA LEU A 112 -13.62 0.09 -2.55
C LEU A 112 -14.99 -0.14 -3.18
N GLN A 113 -15.14 -1.21 -3.93
CA GLN A 113 -16.43 -1.57 -4.52
C GLN A 113 -17.43 -1.97 -3.45
N GLN A 114 -16.99 -2.71 -2.44
CA GLN A 114 -17.86 -3.19 -1.37
C GLN A 114 -18.40 -2.05 -0.51
N THR A 115 -17.64 -0.97 -0.39
CA THR A 115 -18.07 0.16 0.42
C THR A 115 -18.94 1.13 -0.36
N HIS A 116 -19.25 0.85 -1.60
CA HIS A 116 -19.99 1.74 -2.49
C HIS A 116 -19.34 3.09 -2.67
N TRP A 117 -18.10 3.14 -2.36
CA TRP A 117 -17.34 4.34 -2.50
C TRP A 117 -17.23 4.76 -3.95
N LEU A 118 -17.23 3.78 -4.82
CA LEU A 118 -17.27 4.00 -6.25
C LEU A 118 -18.74 4.13 -6.61
N PRO A 119 -19.12 5.23 -6.94
CA PRO A 119 -20.49 5.43 -7.19
C PRO A 119 -20.91 4.71 -8.38
N THR A 120 -21.12 4.45 -8.30
CA THR A 120 -21.49 4.12 -8.89
C THR A 120 -21.58 4.00 -10.06
N LEU A 121 -21.19 4.03 -10.19
CA LEU A 121 -20.95 3.84 -11.23
C LEU A 121 -21.91 3.36 -12.04
N PRO A 122 -22.31 3.58 -11.93
CA PRO A 122 -22.98 3.28 -12.39
C PRO A 122 -23.63 3.07 -13.01
N VAL A 123 -23.75 3.26 -12.72
CA VAL A 123 -24.18 3.04 -13.03
C VAL A 123 -24.38 2.75 -14.03
N ILE A 124 -24.23 2.85 -14.25
CA ILE A 124 -24.22 2.64 -14.98
C ILE A 124 -24.38 2.07 -15.53
N GLY A 125 -24.46 1.99 -15.39
CA GLY A 125 -24.35 1.46 -15.67
C GLY A 125 -24.34 1.21 -15.87
#